data_9a9a0fb0aeb37b64cc99fb2db800ed3c
#
_entry.id   9a9a0fb0aeb37b64cc99fb2db800ed3c
#
_cell.length_a   1.000
_cell.length_b   1.000
_cell.length_c   1.000
_cell.angle_alpha   90.00
_cell.angle_beta   90.00
_cell.angle_gamma   90.00
#
_symmetry.space_group_name_H-M   'P 1'
#
loop_
_entity.id
_entity.type
_entity.pdbx_description
1 polymer ?
#
loop_
_entity_poly.entity_id
_entity_poly.type
_entity_poly.pdbx_seq_one_letter_code
_entity_poly.pdbx_strand_id
1 'polypeptide(L)'
;EKEGNGAFGKCFDMVEEDPLFGGKTWEEAESKMQQLATRIALRKAGLEPQEIRYLVAGDLLGQLIATSFGIMNFNIPMFGVYGACSTMGESLAIGAMLVDGEFADYVVALTSSHFASAEKQFRYPLAYGSQRPYSATWTVTGSGAVVLASSRAKWKRKETGYVEVTGITTGTITDYGIKDSMNMGACMAPAACDAILHNFKDMGIGPDYYDCIVTGDLGTIGQRILIDMLRGYGYDIEKQHFDCGTEIY
;
A
#
# COMPACT_ATOMS: atom_id res chain seq x y z
N GLU A 1 -17.21 0.49 -6.57
CA GLU A 1 -17.81 -0.30 -7.69
C GLU A 1 -16.76 -0.86 -8.64
N LYS A 2 -15.79 -0.08 -9.12
CA LYS A 2 -14.82 -0.53 -10.12
C LYS A 2 -13.92 -1.61 -9.56
N GLU A 3 -13.37 -1.39 -8.39
CA GLU A 3 -12.45 -2.32 -7.71
C GLU A 3 -13.13 -3.65 -7.38
N GLY A 4 -14.36 -3.60 -6.90
CA GLY A 4 -15.16 -4.79 -6.61
C GLY A 4 -15.56 -5.61 -7.84
N ASN A 5 -15.61 -4.99 -9.00
CA ASN A 5 -15.90 -5.63 -10.29
C ASN A 5 -14.63 -6.02 -11.06
N GLY A 6 -13.45 -5.61 -10.59
CA GLY A 6 -12.17 -5.92 -11.21
C GLY A 6 -11.69 -7.35 -10.93
N ALA A 7 -10.49 -7.66 -11.41
CA ALA A 7 -9.91 -9.01 -11.34
C ALA A 7 -9.80 -9.54 -9.89
N PHE A 8 -9.53 -8.67 -8.94
CA PHE A 8 -9.38 -9.02 -7.52
C PHE A 8 -10.66 -8.93 -6.70
N GLY A 9 -11.81 -8.55 -7.30
CA GLY A 9 -13.05 -8.33 -6.55
C GLY A 9 -13.47 -9.49 -5.66
N LYS A 10 -13.21 -10.74 -6.09
CA LYS A 10 -13.49 -11.96 -5.32
C LYS A 10 -12.50 -12.23 -4.18
N CYS A 11 -11.37 -11.54 -4.18
CA CYS A 11 -10.31 -11.69 -3.17
C CYS A 11 -10.50 -10.73 -1.99
N PHE A 12 -11.32 -9.69 -2.14
CA PHE A 12 -11.58 -8.74 -1.08
C PHE A 12 -12.45 -9.35 0.01
N ASP A 13 -12.12 -9.06 1.27
CA ASP A 13 -12.89 -9.51 2.42
C ASP A 13 -14.27 -8.84 2.49
N MET A 14 -14.39 -7.64 1.92
CA MET A 14 -15.62 -6.87 1.82
C MET A 14 -15.58 -5.93 0.62
N VAL A 15 -16.70 -5.83 -0.06
CA VAL A 15 -16.96 -4.84 -1.12
C VAL A 15 -18.22 -4.07 -0.72
N GLU A 16 -18.14 -2.73 -0.75
CA GLU A 16 -19.28 -1.83 -0.45
C GLU A 16 -19.61 -1.04 -1.72
N GLU A 17 -20.90 -0.95 -2.02
CA GLU A 17 -21.38 -0.20 -3.21
C GLU A 17 -21.53 1.29 -2.93
N ASP A 18 -21.85 1.67 -1.68
CA ASP A 18 -21.95 3.08 -1.29
C ASP A 18 -20.56 3.71 -1.18
N PRO A 19 -20.19 4.64 -2.07
CA PRO A 19 -18.88 5.29 -2.02
C PRO A 19 -18.67 6.14 -0.76
N LEU A 20 -19.72 6.53 -0.07
CA LEU A 20 -19.63 7.21 1.22
C LEU A 20 -19.48 6.24 2.40
N PHE A 21 -19.59 4.95 2.16
CA PHE A 21 -19.44 3.93 3.19
C PHE A 21 -20.32 4.20 4.43
N GLY A 22 -21.54 4.73 4.18
CA GLY A 22 -22.43 5.21 5.22
C GLY A 22 -21.89 6.43 5.99
N GLY A 23 -20.90 7.14 5.46
CA GLY A 23 -20.38 8.40 5.98
C GLY A 23 -21.09 9.63 5.44
N LYS A 24 -20.73 10.79 5.95
CA LYS A 24 -21.26 12.09 5.49
C LYS A 24 -20.28 12.80 4.54
N THR A 25 -19.01 12.45 4.61
CA THR A 25 -17.92 12.99 3.79
C THR A 25 -17.04 11.85 3.26
N TRP A 26 -16.24 12.13 2.23
CA TRP A 26 -15.31 11.18 1.67
C TRP A 26 -14.20 10.80 2.65
N GLU A 27 -13.76 11.74 3.46
CA GLU A 27 -12.77 11.55 4.51
C GLU A 27 -13.31 10.64 5.62
N GLU A 28 -14.59 10.80 5.98
CA GLU A 28 -15.27 9.90 6.94
C GLU A 28 -15.45 8.50 6.36
N ALA A 29 -15.75 8.39 5.07
CA ALA A 29 -15.84 7.10 4.38
C ALA A 29 -14.50 6.35 4.46
N GLU A 30 -13.39 7.03 4.17
CA GLU A 30 -12.06 6.46 4.23
C GLU A 30 -11.68 6.04 5.67
N SER A 31 -12.00 6.86 6.67
CA SER A 31 -11.83 6.51 8.09
C SER A 31 -12.59 5.22 8.46
N LYS A 32 -13.83 5.06 7.98
CA LYS A 32 -14.63 3.85 8.23
C LYS A 32 -14.05 2.61 7.55
N MET A 33 -13.50 2.76 6.34
CA MET A 33 -12.82 1.67 5.65
C MET A 33 -11.61 1.19 6.46
N GLN A 34 -10.77 2.10 6.95
CA GLN A 34 -9.64 1.75 7.80
C GLN A 34 -10.06 1.04 9.08
N GLN A 35 -11.09 1.55 9.74
CA GLN A 35 -11.64 0.93 10.95
C GLN A 35 -12.10 -0.51 10.68
N LEU A 36 -12.78 -0.72 9.56
CA LEU A 36 -13.29 -2.05 9.19
C LEU A 36 -12.16 -3.00 8.79
N ALA A 37 -11.22 -2.54 7.96
CA ALA A 37 -10.06 -3.34 7.55
C ALA A 37 -9.26 -3.81 8.78
N THR A 38 -9.01 -2.91 9.75
CA THR A 38 -8.36 -3.26 11.01
C THR A 38 -9.13 -4.32 11.78
N ARG A 39 -10.45 -4.17 11.94
CA ARG A 39 -11.28 -5.18 12.62
C ARG A 39 -11.27 -6.53 11.92
N ILE A 40 -11.31 -6.54 10.60
CA ILE A 40 -11.24 -7.79 9.82
C ILE A 40 -9.89 -8.46 10.01
N ALA A 41 -8.78 -7.71 9.91
CA ALA A 41 -7.43 -8.23 10.10
C ALA A 41 -7.24 -8.85 11.51
N LEU A 42 -7.66 -8.15 12.56
CA LEU A 42 -7.62 -8.65 13.93
C LEU A 42 -8.45 -9.93 14.11
N ARG A 43 -9.68 -9.94 13.59
CA ARG A 43 -10.54 -11.13 13.64
C ARG A 43 -9.91 -12.31 12.90
N LYS A 44 -9.31 -12.10 11.73
CA LYS A 44 -8.61 -13.16 10.97
C LYS A 44 -7.40 -13.69 11.72
N ALA A 45 -6.69 -12.82 12.42
CA ALA A 45 -5.57 -13.19 13.28
C ALA A 45 -6.00 -13.85 14.60
N GLY A 46 -7.26 -13.72 15.00
CA GLY A 46 -7.76 -14.19 16.29
C GLY A 46 -7.22 -13.39 17.47
N LEU A 47 -7.01 -12.08 17.26
CA LEU A 47 -6.45 -11.16 18.24
C LEU A 47 -7.45 -10.07 18.60
N GLU A 48 -7.35 -9.59 19.84
CA GLU A 48 -8.07 -8.43 20.32
C GLU A 48 -7.20 -7.16 20.20
N PRO A 49 -7.79 -5.95 20.09
CA PRO A 49 -7.03 -4.70 19.99
C PRO A 49 -5.97 -4.51 21.08
N GLN A 50 -6.24 -5.00 22.30
CA GLN A 50 -5.35 -4.89 23.47
C GLN A 50 -4.07 -5.72 23.34
N GLU A 51 -4.05 -6.71 22.44
CA GLU A 51 -2.88 -7.55 22.18
C GLU A 51 -1.92 -6.90 21.17
N ILE A 52 -2.40 -5.87 20.44
CA ILE A 52 -1.60 -5.14 19.46
C ILE A 52 -0.81 -4.04 20.17
N ARG A 53 0.50 -4.08 20.01
CA ARG A 53 1.38 -3.10 20.66
C ARG A 53 1.42 -1.77 19.91
N TYR A 54 1.45 -1.82 18.56
CA TYR A 54 1.52 -0.64 17.69
C TYR A 54 0.67 -0.82 16.45
N LEU A 55 0.13 0.32 15.97
CA LEU A 55 -0.35 0.51 14.61
C LEU A 55 0.70 1.31 13.84
N VAL A 56 1.07 0.87 12.65
CA VAL A 56 1.83 1.66 11.68
C VAL A 56 0.88 1.92 10.51
N ALA A 57 0.45 3.14 10.35
CA ALA A 57 -0.70 3.45 9.51
C ALA A 57 -0.59 4.78 8.79
N GLY A 58 -1.23 4.86 7.63
CA GLY A 58 -1.31 6.09 6.87
C GLY A 58 -2.40 6.08 5.79
N ASP A 59 -2.59 7.25 5.21
CA ASP A 59 -3.50 7.50 4.09
C ASP A 59 -2.90 8.55 3.15
N LEU A 60 -3.63 8.95 2.10
CA LEU A 60 -3.19 9.94 1.14
C LEU A 60 -3.50 11.40 1.54
N LEU A 61 -4.22 11.60 2.63
CA LEU A 61 -4.70 12.93 3.01
C LEU A 61 -3.68 13.67 3.87
N GLY A 62 -3.67 14.99 3.76
CA GLY A 62 -2.86 15.85 4.61
C GLY A 62 -3.11 15.58 6.08
N GLN A 63 -2.02 15.50 6.85
CA GLN A 63 -2.04 15.26 8.29
C GLN A 63 -2.66 13.92 8.73
N LEU A 64 -2.80 12.95 7.82
CA LEU A 64 -3.38 11.62 8.08
C LEU A 64 -4.78 11.72 8.70
N ILE A 65 -5.63 12.53 8.10
CA ILE A 65 -6.98 12.80 8.62
C ILE A 65 -7.81 11.51 8.68
N ALA A 66 -7.82 10.72 7.59
CA ALA A 66 -8.60 9.49 7.56
C ALA A 66 -8.09 8.48 8.59
N THR A 67 -6.79 8.33 8.71
CA THR A 67 -6.14 7.42 9.66
C THR A 67 -6.43 7.81 11.09
N SER A 68 -6.20 9.07 11.44
CA SER A 68 -6.37 9.55 12.81
C SER A 68 -7.77 9.29 13.35
N PHE A 69 -8.80 9.60 12.55
CA PHE A 69 -10.20 9.36 12.95
C PHE A 69 -10.62 7.90 12.79
N GLY A 70 -10.06 7.18 11.82
CA GLY A 70 -10.42 5.78 11.57
C GLY A 70 -9.98 4.84 12.69
N ILE A 71 -8.79 5.06 13.26
CA ILE A 71 -8.22 4.13 14.24
C ILE A 71 -8.32 4.59 15.70
N MET A 72 -8.74 5.82 15.98
CA MET A 72 -8.75 6.38 17.34
C MET A 72 -9.47 5.51 18.36
N ASN A 73 -10.51 4.79 17.95
CA ASN A 73 -11.33 3.97 18.84
C ASN A 73 -10.67 2.63 19.24
N PHE A 74 -9.55 2.24 18.61
CA PHE A 74 -8.82 1.05 19.01
C PHE A 74 -7.94 1.26 20.22
N ASN A 75 -7.62 2.52 20.55
CA ASN A 75 -6.76 2.89 21.67
C ASN A 75 -5.37 2.19 21.62
N ILE A 76 -4.83 2.04 20.43
CA ILE A 76 -3.52 1.46 20.17
C ILE A 76 -2.54 2.58 19.80
N PRO A 77 -1.32 2.63 20.38
CA PRO A 77 -0.29 3.59 19.97
C PRO A 77 0.00 3.50 18.48
N MET A 78 0.10 4.66 17.80
CA MET A 78 0.26 4.73 16.35
C MET A 78 1.55 5.43 15.94
N PHE A 79 2.22 4.87 14.93
CA PHE A 79 3.17 5.56 14.09
C PHE A 79 2.46 5.96 12.80
N GLY A 80 2.31 7.28 12.58
CA GLY A 80 1.74 7.81 11.34
C GLY A 80 2.78 7.85 10.23
N VAL A 81 2.48 7.25 9.09
CA VAL A 81 3.35 7.18 7.91
C VAL A 81 2.70 7.91 6.75
N TYR A 82 3.46 8.74 6.04
CA TYR A 82 2.97 9.48 4.89
C TYR A 82 3.91 9.36 3.70
N GLY A 83 3.89 8.22 3.06
CA GLY A 83 4.65 7.90 1.85
C GLY A 83 3.80 7.87 0.57
N ALA A 84 2.56 8.35 0.64
CA ALA A 84 1.59 8.23 -0.46
C ALA A 84 1.48 6.78 -0.95
N CYS A 85 1.86 6.49 -2.19
CA CYS A 85 1.79 5.14 -2.77
C CYS A 85 2.72 4.12 -2.08
N SER A 86 3.75 4.57 -1.35
CA SER A 86 4.66 3.69 -0.58
C SER A 86 4.18 3.38 0.84
N THR A 87 3.10 3.99 1.31
CA THR A 87 2.64 3.89 2.70
C THR A 87 2.48 2.45 3.19
N MET A 88 1.95 1.53 2.37
CA MET A 88 1.80 0.13 2.78
C MET A 88 3.17 -0.56 2.94
N GLY A 89 4.09 -0.34 1.99
CA GLY A 89 5.45 -0.87 2.07
C GLY A 89 6.20 -0.33 3.28
N GLU A 90 6.10 0.97 3.55
CA GLU A 90 6.70 1.61 4.73
C GLU A 90 6.09 1.07 6.03
N SER A 91 4.75 0.93 6.09
CA SER A 91 4.06 0.39 7.26
C SER A 91 4.48 -1.05 7.56
N LEU A 92 4.59 -1.89 6.52
CA LEU A 92 5.08 -3.26 6.64
C LEU A 92 6.54 -3.31 7.10
N ALA A 93 7.40 -2.47 6.50
CA ALA A 93 8.82 -2.42 6.85
C ALA A 93 9.04 -1.98 8.31
N ILE A 94 8.42 -0.88 8.74
CA ILE A 94 8.50 -0.39 10.12
C ILE A 94 7.91 -1.42 11.08
N GLY A 95 6.74 -1.98 10.75
CA GLY A 95 6.12 -3.03 11.55
C GLY A 95 6.99 -4.25 11.73
N ALA A 96 7.64 -4.72 10.66
CA ALA A 96 8.57 -5.85 10.71
C ALA A 96 9.82 -5.52 11.56
N MET A 97 10.39 -4.32 11.42
CA MET A 97 11.50 -3.85 12.25
C MET A 97 11.13 -3.81 13.75
N LEU A 98 9.91 -3.38 14.09
CA LEU A 98 9.43 -3.34 15.46
C LEU A 98 9.25 -4.74 16.04
N VAL A 99 8.80 -5.70 15.23
CA VAL A 99 8.63 -7.11 15.63
C VAL A 99 9.98 -7.82 15.75
N ASP A 100 10.88 -7.64 14.80
CA ASP A 100 12.20 -8.23 14.78
C ASP A 100 13.09 -7.66 15.90
N GLY A 101 13.02 -6.34 16.11
CA GLY A 101 13.71 -5.63 17.20
C GLY A 101 13.15 -5.90 18.60
N GLU A 102 12.16 -6.79 18.75
CA GLU A 102 11.56 -7.19 20.03
C GLU A 102 10.78 -6.09 20.76
N PHE A 103 10.40 -5.00 20.05
CA PHE A 103 9.57 -3.94 20.62
C PHE A 103 8.08 -4.33 20.69
N ALA A 104 7.66 -5.33 19.91
CA ALA A 104 6.30 -5.81 19.86
C ALA A 104 6.20 -7.28 19.44
N ASP A 105 5.25 -8.00 20.02
CA ASP A 105 4.86 -9.33 19.53
C ASP A 105 3.91 -9.23 18.32
N TYR A 106 3.04 -8.22 18.33
CA TYR A 106 2.07 -7.97 17.27
C TYR A 106 2.00 -6.49 16.89
N VAL A 107 2.03 -6.23 15.60
CA VAL A 107 1.88 -4.90 14.99
C VAL A 107 0.86 -4.99 13.86
N VAL A 108 0.03 -3.97 13.69
CA VAL A 108 -0.83 -3.83 12.52
C VAL A 108 -0.23 -2.80 11.57
N ALA A 109 0.02 -3.20 10.33
CA ALA A 109 0.29 -2.32 9.21
C ALA A 109 -1.02 -2.03 8.47
N LEU A 110 -1.33 -0.76 8.22
CA LEU A 110 -2.60 -0.31 7.67
C LEU A 110 -2.41 0.83 6.70
N THR A 111 -3.12 0.78 5.60
CA THR A 111 -3.20 1.91 4.66
C THR A 111 -4.57 2.01 4.02
N SER A 112 -4.88 3.19 3.50
CA SER A 112 -6.09 3.41 2.72
C SER A 112 -5.88 4.48 1.66
N SER A 113 -6.80 4.50 0.72
CA SER A 113 -7.05 5.62 -0.17
C SER A 113 -8.54 5.65 -0.52
N HIS A 114 -9.03 6.85 -0.82
CA HIS A 114 -10.37 7.05 -1.34
C HIS A 114 -10.30 7.97 -2.55
N PHE A 115 -10.87 7.53 -3.66
CA PHE A 115 -10.84 8.29 -4.92
C PHE A 115 -11.20 9.76 -4.73
N ALA A 116 -12.36 10.06 -4.18
CA ALA A 116 -12.86 11.43 -4.13
C ALA A 116 -12.07 12.32 -3.17
N SER A 117 -11.65 11.81 -2.01
CA SER A 117 -10.83 12.58 -1.06
C SER A 117 -9.45 12.88 -1.61
N ALA A 118 -8.78 11.88 -2.20
CA ALA A 118 -7.46 12.03 -2.77
C ALA A 118 -7.45 12.93 -4.01
N GLU A 119 -8.38 12.73 -4.94
CA GLU A 119 -8.46 13.56 -6.14
C GLU A 119 -8.76 15.02 -5.84
N LYS A 120 -9.61 15.29 -4.84
CA LYS A 120 -9.90 16.63 -4.35
C LYS A 120 -8.64 17.33 -3.82
N GLN A 121 -7.72 16.60 -3.23
CA GLN A 121 -6.49 17.15 -2.67
C GLN A 121 -5.38 17.30 -3.72
N PHE A 122 -5.20 16.30 -4.60
CA PHE A 122 -4.05 16.22 -5.50
C PHE A 122 -4.33 16.73 -6.92
N ARG A 123 -5.57 16.70 -7.39
CA ARG A 123 -5.96 17.07 -8.76
C ARG A 123 -7.09 18.07 -8.77
N TYR A 124 -6.82 19.25 -8.31
CA TYR A 124 -7.77 20.35 -8.34
C TYR A 124 -7.64 21.17 -9.63
N PRO A 125 -8.74 21.64 -10.24
CA PRO A 125 -10.13 21.39 -9.86
C PRO A 125 -10.66 20.03 -10.38
N LEU A 126 -11.48 19.36 -9.57
CA LEU A 126 -12.10 18.07 -9.89
C LEU A 126 -12.94 18.06 -11.18
N ALA A 127 -13.47 19.22 -11.58
CA ALA A 127 -14.26 19.38 -12.79
C ALA A 127 -13.53 18.94 -14.08
N TYR A 128 -12.21 18.94 -14.07
CA TYR A 128 -11.37 18.45 -15.18
C TYR A 128 -10.97 16.98 -15.07
N GLY A 129 -11.40 16.30 -14.04
CA GLY A 129 -11.03 14.90 -13.79
C GLY A 129 -11.44 13.91 -14.88
N SER A 130 -12.44 14.25 -15.70
CA SER A 130 -12.84 13.43 -16.84
C SER A 130 -11.95 13.58 -18.09
N GLN A 131 -11.07 14.58 -18.13
CA GLN A 131 -10.18 14.86 -19.26
C GLN A 131 -8.76 14.35 -18.94
N ARG A 132 -8.60 13.05 -18.83
CA ARG A 132 -7.32 12.43 -18.46
C ARG A 132 -6.60 11.86 -19.66
N PRO A 133 -5.29 12.14 -19.82
CA PRO A 133 -4.46 11.42 -20.77
C PRO A 133 -4.26 9.97 -20.33
N TYR A 134 -3.79 9.11 -21.24
CA TYR A 134 -3.47 7.70 -20.92
C TYR A 134 -2.40 7.52 -19.84
N SER A 135 -1.58 8.54 -19.60
CA SER A 135 -0.57 8.54 -18.53
C SER A 135 -1.15 8.78 -17.13
N ALA A 136 -2.39 9.26 -17.04
CA ALA A 136 -3.01 9.53 -15.75
C ALA A 136 -3.55 8.24 -15.11
N THR A 137 -3.18 8.01 -13.86
CA THR A 137 -3.71 6.93 -13.03
C THR A 137 -4.94 7.38 -12.23
N TRP A 138 -5.73 6.42 -11.78
CA TRP A 138 -6.85 6.65 -10.87
C TRP A 138 -6.47 6.25 -9.46
N THR A 139 -6.92 7.03 -8.48
CA THR A 139 -6.79 6.61 -7.09
C THR A 139 -7.78 5.48 -6.82
N VAL A 140 -7.29 4.37 -6.31
CA VAL A 140 -8.10 3.24 -5.86
C VAL A 140 -8.85 3.62 -4.59
N THR A 141 -10.10 3.17 -4.44
CA THR A 141 -10.85 3.29 -3.20
C THR A 141 -10.78 1.97 -2.45
N GLY A 142 -10.06 1.95 -1.35
CA GLY A 142 -9.88 0.74 -0.55
C GLY A 142 -9.02 0.95 0.69
N SER A 143 -9.01 -0.06 1.54
CA SER A 143 -8.14 -0.12 2.71
C SER A 143 -7.62 -1.54 2.89
N GLY A 144 -6.32 -1.66 3.19
CA GLY A 144 -5.63 -2.90 3.47
C GLY A 144 -5.00 -2.89 4.85
N ALA A 145 -5.17 -3.99 5.60
CA ALA A 145 -4.57 -4.17 6.91
C ALA A 145 -3.91 -5.53 7.03
N VAL A 146 -2.71 -5.57 7.59
CA VAL A 146 -1.93 -6.79 7.82
C VAL A 146 -1.49 -6.83 9.26
N VAL A 147 -1.66 -7.99 9.91
CA VAL A 147 -1.10 -8.25 11.24
C VAL A 147 0.27 -8.89 11.06
N LEU A 148 1.30 -8.21 11.56
CA LEU A 148 2.66 -8.74 11.68
C LEU A 148 2.85 -9.35 13.06
N ALA A 149 3.40 -10.54 13.10
CA ALA A 149 3.59 -11.28 14.34
C ALA A 149 5.04 -11.76 14.49
N SER A 150 5.57 -11.70 15.70
CA SER A 150 6.85 -12.32 16.04
C SER A 150 6.79 -13.84 15.89
N SER A 151 7.86 -14.45 15.41
CA SER A 151 7.99 -15.92 15.41
C SER A 151 7.94 -16.51 16.82
N ARG A 152 8.18 -15.69 17.85
CA ARG A 152 8.13 -16.05 19.28
C ARG A 152 6.74 -15.88 19.88
N ALA A 153 5.86 -15.14 19.23
CA ALA A 153 4.51 -14.90 19.73
C ALA A 153 3.74 -16.22 19.86
N LYS A 154 2.91 -16.32 20.89
CA LYS A 154 2.05 -17.50 21.12
C LYS A 154 0.88 -17.51 20.15
N TRP A 155 1.18 -17.54 18.88
CA TRP A 155 0.16 -17.56 17.85
C TRP A 155 -0.23 -19.02 17.53
N LYS A 156 -1.52 -19.29 17.54
CA LYS A 156 -2.03 -20.58 17.04
C LYS A 156 -1.93 -20.55 15.52
N ARG A 157 -0.88 -21.19 14.99
CA ARG A 157 -0.75 -21.41 13.54
C ARG A 157 -2.04 -22.04 13.01
N LYS A 158 -2.69 -21.36 12.08
CA LYS A 158 -3.73 -22.00 11.28
C LYS A 158 -3.05 -22.96 10.32
N GLU A 159 -3.71 -24.07 10.00
CA GLU A 159 -3.23 -25.09 9.05
C GLU A 159 -2.98 -24.53 7.63
N THR A 160 -3.46 -23.33 7.34
CA THR A 160 -3.43 -22.67 6.03
C THR A 160 -2.11 -22.02 5.65
N GLY A 161 -1.06 -22.16 6.47
CA GLY A 161 0.23 -21.51 6.21
C GLY A 161 0.28 -20.03 6.66
N TYR A 162 1.46 -19.46 6.59
CA TYR A 162 1.72 -18.04 6.88
C TYR A 162 2.76 -17.51 5.88
N VAL A 163 2.75 -16.19 5.71
CA VAL A 163 3.71 -15.47 4.88
C VAL A 163 4.78 -14.88 5.81
N GLU A 164 6.04 -14.98 5.43
CA GLU A 164 7.16 -14.42 6.19
C GLU A 164 7.71 -13.18 5.48
N VAL A 165 8.03 -12.14 6.25
CA VAL A 165 8.85 -11.02 5.78
C VAL A 165 10.31 -11.43 5.97
N THR A 166 10.99 -11.76 4.88
CA THR A 166 12.36 -12.30 4.90
C THR A 166 13.41 -11.22 4.72
N GLY A 167 13.04 -10.04 4.25
CA GLY A 167 13.96 -8.92 4.06
C GLY A 167 13.22 -7.61 3.85
N ILE A 168 13.93 -6.52 4.06
CA ILE A 168 13.45 -5.15 3.88
C ILE A 168 14.52 -4.37 3.14
N THR A 169 14.11 -3.65 2.10
CA THR A 169 14.93 -2.64 1.44
C THR A 169 14.21 -1.31 1.53
N THR A 170 14.82 -0.35 2.22
CA THR A 170 14.26 1.00 2.33
C THR A 170 14.66 1.83 1.12
N GLY A 171 13.69 2.53 0.54
CA GLY A 171 13.91 3.41 -0.60
C GLY A 171 14.54 4.75 -0.20
N THR A 172 15.12 5.43 -1.18
CA THR A 172 15.61 6.81 -1.08
C THR A 172 14.72 7.73 -1.91
N ILE A 173 14.76 9.03 -1.60
CA ILE A 173 14.05 10.01 -2.43
C ILE A 173 14.78 10.13 -3.76
N THR A 174 14.08 9.83 -4.85
CA THR A 174 14.60 9.89 -6.21
C THR A 174 13.76 10.89 -7.01
N ASP A 175 14.39 11.98 -7.47
CA ASP A 175 13.73 13.04 -8.23
C ASP A 175 14.41 13.24 -9.60
N TYR A 176 13.67 12.96 -10.65
CA TYR A 176 14.06 13.22 -12.05
C TYR A 176 13.49 14.51 -12.61
N GLY A 177 12.93 15.36 -11.75
CA GLY A 177 12.38 16.67 -12.13
C GLY A 177 11.09 16.60 -12.95
N ILE A 178 10.33 15.52 -12.88
CA ILE A 178 9.05 15.37 -13.56
C ILE A 178 8.03 16.28 -12.89
N LYS A 179 7.41 17.19 -13.67
CA LYS A 179 6.44 18.18 -13.17
C LYS A 179 5.02 17.96 -13.68
N ASP A 180 4.81 16.96 -14.52
CA ASP A 180 3.49 16.63 -15.07
C ASP A 180 2.69 15.80 -14.06
N SER A 181 1.72 16.45 -13.40
CA SER A 181 0.82 15.80 -12.43
C SER A 181 -0.10 14.75 -13.07
N MET A 182 -0.20 14.73 -14.40
CA MET A 182 -0.99 13.75 -15.15
C MET A 182 -0.15 12.54 -15.61
N ASN A 183 1.11 12.45 -15.15
CA ASN A 183 2.01 11.34 -15.46
C ASN A 183 2.75 10.89 -14.20
N MET A 184 2.01 10.38 -13.23
CA MET A 184 2.57 9.89 -11.97
C MET A 184 3.50 8.69 -12.20
N GLY A 185 3.20 7.83 -13.17
CA GLY A 185 4.05 6.68 -13.50
C GLY A 185 5.47 7.08 -13.88
N ALA A 186 5.65 8.14 -14.68
CA ALA A 186 6.98 8.66 -15.02
C ALA A 186 7.72 9.24 -13.80
N CYS A 187 6.99 9.79 -12.84
CA CYS A 187 7.57 10.29 -11.59
C CYS A 187 7.99 9.15 -10.66
N MET A 188 7.19 8.10 -10.54
CA MET A 188 7.40 7.01 -9.58
C MET A 188 8.33 5.90 -10.11
N ALA A 189 8.37 5.65 -11.42
CA ALA A 189 9.19 4.59 -11.99
C ALA A 189 10.69 4.69 -11.65
N PRO A 190 11.33 5.88 -11.64
CA PRO A 190 12.72 6.01 -11.20
C PRO A 190 12.95 5.60 -9.75
N ALA A 191 12.02 5.95 -8.85
CA ALA A 191 12.12 5.57 -7.44
C ALA A 191 11.95 4.04 -7.25
N ALA A 192 11.01 3.43 -7.98
CA ALA A 192 10.85 1.99 -8.00
C ALA A 192 12.09 1.28 -8.56
N CYS A 193 12.69 1.81 -9.64
CA CYS A 193 13.93 1.30 -10.22
C CYS A 193 15.07 1.34 -9.20
N ASP A 194 15.26 2.47 -8.52
CA ASP A 194 16.29 2.65 -7.50
C ASP A 194 16.13 1.65 -6.35
N ALA A 195 14.92 1.49 -5.81
CA ALA A 195 14.64 0.55 -4.73
C ALA A 195 14.89 -0.91 -5.15
N ILE A 196 14.51 -1.31 -6.37
CA ILE A 196 14.75 -2.67 -6.89
C ILE A 196 16.25 -2.92 -7.08
N LEU A 197 17.00 -1.95 -7.63
CA LEU A 197 18.45 -2.08 -7.80
C LEU A 197 19.17 -2.19 -6.45
N HIS A 198 18.77 -1.41 -5.45
CA HIS A 198 19.30 -1.52 -4.10
C HIS A 198 18.99 -2.88 -3.49
N ASN A 199 17.77 -3.39 -3.66
CA ASN A 199 17.40 -4.72 -3.19
C ASN A 199 18.30 -5.81 -3.81
N PHE A 200 18.46 -5.82 -5.12
CA PHE A 200 19.33 -6.80 -5.81
C PHE A 200 20.77 -6.73 -5.33
N LYS A 201 21.28 -5.53 -5.14
CA LYS A 201 22.65 -5.30 -4.69
C LYS A 201 22.84 -5.72 -3.23
N ASP A 202 21.97 -5.28 -2.34
CA ASP A 202 22.12 -5.47 -0.90
C ASP A 202 21.91 -6.94 -0.50
N MET A 203 21.00 -7.62 -1.18
CA MET A 203 20.73 -9.04 -0.96
C MET A 203 21.65 -9.97 -1.78
N GLY A 204 22.41 -9.44 -2.75
CA GLY A 204 23.26 -10.23 -3.63
C GLY A 204 22.48 -11.16 -4.55
N ILE A 205 21.31 -10.75 -5.01
CA ILE A 205 20.37 -11.52 -5.83
C ILE A 205 20.06 -10.80 -7.15
N GLY A 206 19.33 -11.48 -8.02
CA GLY A 206 18.82 -10.90 -9.27
C GLY A 206 17.33 -11.16 -9.47
N PRO A 207 16.77 -10.75 -10.60
CA PRO A 207 15.36 -10.92 -10.91
C PRO A 207 14.86 -12.36 -10.74
N ASP A 208 15.66 -13.33 -11.16
CA ASP A 208 15.30 -14.76 -11.15
C ASP A 208 15.11 -15.35 -9.73
N TYR A 209 15.49 -14.62 -8.70
CA TYR A 209 15.23 -15.00 -7.31
C TYR A 209 13.75 -14.88 -6.95
N TYR A 210 13.02 -13.97 -7.60
CA TYR A 210 11.63 -13.68 -7.31
C TYR A 210 10.69 -14.32 -8.33
N ASP A 211 9.68 -15.02 -7.86
CA ASP A 211 8.56 -15.49 -8.69
C ASP A 211 7.69 -14.32 -9.14
N CYS A 212 7.60 -13.27 -8.31
CA CYS A 212 6.77 -12.11 -8.58
C CYS A 212 7.41 -10.85 -7.99
N ILE A 213 7.47 -9.77 -8.76
CA ILE A 213 7.85 -8.42 -8.35
C ILE A 213 6.64 -7.53 -8.54
N VAL A 214 6.13 -6.97 -7.45
CA VAL A 214 4.89 -6.19 -7.48
C VAL A 214 5.19 -4.73 -7.16
N THR A 215 4.70 -3.84 -8.03
CA THR A 215 4.66 -2.40 -7.77
C THR A 215 3.24 -1.92 -7.57
N GLY A 216 3.06 -0.75 -6.99
CA GLY A 216 1.77 -0.10 -6.85
C GLY A 216 1.72 1.19 -7.65
N ASP A 217 0.59 1.41 -8.33
CA ASP A 217 0.21 2.69 -8.93
C ASP A 217 1.11 3.26 -10.05
N LEU A 218 2.05 2.49 -10.59
CA LEU A 218 2.83 2.90 -11.76
C LEU A 218 1.95 3.05 -13.00
N GLY A 219 0.92 2.21 -13.09
CA GLY A 219 0.09 2.09 -14.27
C GLY A 219 0.87 1.58 -15.49
N THR A 220 0.20 1.41 -16.61
CA THR A 220 0.79 0.85 -17.84
C THR A 220 2.03 1.63 -18.33
N ILE A 221 1.99 2.97 -18.23
CA ILE A 221 3.10 3.81 -18.69
C ILE A 221 4.30 3.71 -17.75
N GLY A 222 4.07 3.83 -16.43
CA GLY A 222 5.13 3.74 -15.44
C GLY A 222 5.76 2.35 -15.39
N GLN A 223 4.97 1.28 -15.54
CA GLN A 223 5.47 -0.09 -15.65
C GLN A 223 6.46 -0.25 -16.82
N ARG A 224 6.11 0.26 -18.00
CA ARG A 224 6.99 0.20 -19.16
C ARG A 224 8.28 0.98 -18.94
N ILE A 225 8.18 2.19 -18.36
CA ILE A 225 9.36 3.00 -18.02
C ILE A 225 10.27 2.23 -17.06
N LEU A 226 9.70 1.63 -15.99
CA LEU A 226 10.47 0.85 -15.02
C LEU A 226 11.23 -0.32 -15.67
N ILE A 227 10.55 -1.09 -16.52
CA ILE A 227 11.16 -2.23 -17.21
C ILE A 227 12.31 -1.77 -18.11
N ASP A 228 12.10 -0.71 -18.89
CA ASP A 228 13.14 -0.16 -19.78
C ASP A 228 14.34 0.39 -18.99
N MET A 229 14.11 1.05 -17.85
CA MET A 229 15.18 1.52 -16.96
C MET A 229 16.00 0.36 -16.41
N LEU A 230 15.37 -0.68 -15.88
CA LEU A 230 16.08 -1.85 -15.33
C LEU A 230 16.84 -2.62 -16.41
N ARG A 231 16.31 -2.73 -17.62
CA ARG A 231 17.05 -3.27 -18.77
C ARG A 231 18.33 -2.48 -19.07
N GLY A 232 18.31 -1.16 -18.90
CA GLY A 232 19.48 -0.31 -19.02
C GLY A 232 20.59 -0.65 -18.01
N TYR A 233 20.24 -1.24 -16.88
CA TYR A 233 21.17 -1.77 -15.86
C TYR A 233 21.47 -3.26 -16.00
N GLY A 234 20.94 -3.92 -17.03
CA GLY A 234 21.17 -5.33 -17.32
C GLY A 234 20.19 -6.30 -16.63
N TYR A 235 19.11 -5.79 -16.05
CA TYR A 235 18.07 -6.61 -15.40
C TYR A 235 16.77 -6.61 -16.21
N ASP A 236 16.25 -7.77 -16.54
CA ASP A 236 14.93 -7.90 -17.17
C ASP A 236 13.95 -8.52 -16.18
N ILE A 237 12.90 -7.76 -15.83
CA ILE A 237 11.86 -8.17 -14.90
C ILE A 237 10.50 -8.36 -15.59
N GLU A 238 10.40 -8.23 -16.90
CA GLU A 238 9.13 -8.16 -17.62
C GLU A 238 8.21 -9.36 -17.35
N LYS A 239 8.79 -10.55 -17.17
CA LYS A 239 8.02 -11.79 -16.99
C LYS A 239 7.38 -11.92 -15.61
N GLN A 240 8.04 -11.41 -14.56
CA GLN A 240 7.59 -11.55 -13.18
C GLN A 240 7.09 -10.24 -12.57
N HIS A 241 7.09 -9.15 -13.35
CA HIS A 241 6.63 -7.86 -12.86
C HIS A 241 5.14 -7.66 -13.07
N PHE A 242 4.46 -7.25 -12.00
CA PHE A 242 3.05 -6.87 -11.97
C PHE A 242 2.90 -5.50 -11.33
N ASP A 243 1.95 -4.72 -11.81
CA ASP A 243 1.59 -3.46 -11.18
C ASP A 243 0.16 -3.51 -10.65
N CYS A 244 -0.02 -3.29 -9.34
CA CYS A 244 -1.34 -3.37 -8.71
C CYS A 244 -2.37 -2.46 -9.37
N GLY A 245 -1.94 -1.29 -9.86
CA GLY A 245 -2.82 -0.33 -10.51
C GLY A 245 -3.35 -0.81 -11.85
N THR A 246 -2.61 -1.68 -12.56
CA THR A 246 -3.07 -2.29 -13.82
C THR A 246 -3.91 -3.55 -13.59
N GLU A 247 -3.64 -4.28 -12.52
CA GLU A 247 -4.27 -5.58 -12.26
C GLU A 247 -5.61 -5.49 -11.51
N ILE A 248 -5.88 -4.36 -10.85
CA ILE A 248 -7.08 -4.22 -10.01
C ILE A 248 -8.37 -4.00 -10.80
N TYR A 249 -8.28 -3.55 -12.07
CA TYR A 249 -9.42 -3.21 -12.92
C TYR A 249 -9.67 -4.19 -14.06
#